data_1c5cc380c25067375ba64c863ad1cf64
#
_entry.id   1c5cc380c25067375ba64c863ad1cf64
#
_cell.length_a   1.000
_cell.length_b   1.000
_cell.length_c   1.000
_cell.angle_alpha   90.00
_cell.angle_beta   90.00
_cell.angle_gamma   90.00
#
_symmetry.space_group_name_H-M   'P 1'
#
loop_
_entity.id
_entity.type
_entity.pdbx_description
1 polymer ?
#
loop_
_entity_poly.entity_id
_entity_poly.type
_entity_poly.pdbx_seq_one_letter_code
_entity_poly.pdbx_strand_id
1 'polypeptide(L)'
;LKELLKNKTADEILNLTICEPAMGSAAFLNEAINQLAESYLNKKQEELGQTISYDQRFEELQKVKMFIADRNVYGVDLNPIAVELAEVSLWLNTIYKGAYVPWFGTQLVCGNSLIGARRQVYSQFRLEVGKWWENAPTRIMPGETRTRKGQHETTKGIYHFLLGDPGMANYTDKVIKGLEPDNIKTIN
;
A
#
# COMPACT_ATOMS: atom_id res chain seq x y z
N LEU A 1 -8.36 -11.22 -14.26
CA LEU A 1 -8.29 -11.43 -12.82
C LEU A 1 -8.74 -12.86 -12.46
N LYS A 2 -9.89 -13.34 -12.91
CA LYS A 2 -10.42 -14.68 -12.59
C LYS A 2 -9.44 -15.83 -12.85
N GLU A 3 -8.71 -15.81 -13.96
CA GLU A 3 -7.69 -16.82 -14.27
C GLU A 3 -6.51 -16.78 -13.28
N LEU A 4 -6.07 -15.57 -12.91
CA LEU A 4 -5.00 -15.37 -11.91
C LEU A 4 -5.37 -15.94 -10.55
N LEU A 5 -6.65 -15.83 -10.16
CA LEU A 5 -7.16 -16.25 -8.85
C LEU A 5 -7.46 -17.75 -8.76
N LYS A 6 -7.58 -18.45 -9.89
CA LYS A 6 -8.04 -19.85 -9.94
C LYS A 6 -7.18 -20.80 -9.10
N ASN A 7 -5.87 -20.60 -9.10
CA ASN A 7 -4.92 -21.50 -8.43
C ASN A 7 -4.34 -20.92 -7.13
N LYS A 8 -4.92 -19.83 -6.60
CA LYS A 8 -4.45 -19.19 -5.37
C LYS A 8 -5.25 -19.62 -4.17
N THR A 9 -4.60 -19.72 -3.01
CA THR A 9 -5.25 -19.86 -1.71
C THR A 9 -5.92 -18.55 -1.28
N ALA A 10 -6.79 -18.60 -0.27
CA ALA A 10 -7.41 -17.39 0.28
C ALA A 10 -6.35 -16.37 0.74
N ASP A 11 -5.35 -16.82 1.49
CA ASP A 11 -4.31 -15.93 2.01
C ASP A 11 -3.41 -15.36 0.90
N GLU A 12 -3.14 -16.10 -0.17
CA GLU A 12 -2.42 -15.58 -1.34
C GLU A 12 -3.21 -14.50 -2.08
N ILE A 13 -4.54 -14.53 -2.05
CA ILE A 13 -5.37 -13.47 -2.63
C ILE A 13 -5.19 -12.17 -1.86
N LEU A 14 -5.14 -12.21 -0.52
CA LEU A 14 -4.91 -11.04 0.31
C LEU A 14 -3.50 -10.45 0.19
N ASN A 15 -2.56 -11.18 -0.39
CA ASN A 15 -1.19 -10.71 -0.65
C ASN A 15 -1.02 -10.09 -2.05
N LEU A 16 -2.07 -10.08 -2.88
CA LEU A 16 -2.01 -9.46 -4.21
C LEU A 16 -2.04 -7.94 -4.09
N THR A 17 -1.13 -7.28 -4.78
CA THR A 17 -1.12 -5.83 -4.93
C THR A 17 -1.68 -5.44 -6.29
N ILE A 18 -2.57 -4.46 -6.31
CA ILE A 18 -3.17 -3.90 -7.52
C ILE A 18 -2.70 -2.46 -7.67
N CYS A 19 -2.24 -2.10 -8.84
CA CYS A 19 -1.89 -0.73 -9.17
C CYS A 19 -2.56 -0.30 -10.48
N GLU A 20 -3.30 0.80 -10.44
CA GLU A 20 -3.91 1.43 -11.61
C GLU A 20 -3.18 2.73 -11.93
N PRO A 21 -2.41 2.78 -13.03
CA PRO A 21 -1.58 3.95 -13.35
C PRO A 21 -2.34 5.12 -13.97
N ALA A 22 -3.63 4.96 -14.24
CA ALA A 22 -4.53 6.00 -14.74
C ALA A 22 -5.92 5.75 -14.16
N MET A 23 -6.04 5.89 -12.85
CA MET A 23 -7.18 5.35 -12.09
C MET A 23 -8.50 6.07 -12.29
N GLY A 24 -8.48 7.33 -12.77
CA GLY A 24 -9.69 8.15 -12.81
C GLY A 24 -10.34 8.24 -11.44
N SER A 25 -11.65 7.98 -11.38
CA SER A 25 -12.43 7.87 -10.13
C SER A 25 -12.40 6.45 -9.50
N ALA A 26 -11.40 5.64 -9.79
CA ALA A 26 -11.19 4.29 -9.27
C ALA A 26 -12.22 3.23 -9.68
N ALA A 27 -12.84 3.35 -10.84
CA ALA A 27 -13.83 2.38 -11.31
C ALA A 27 -13.23 0.95 -11.43
N PHE A 28 -12.06 0.81 -12.04
CA PHE A 28 -11.36 -0.48 -12.15
C PHE A 28 -10.87 -1.00 -10.80
N LEU A 29 -10.38 -0.11 -9.92
CA LEU A 29 -9.95 -0.50 -8.56
C LEU A 29 -11.14 -1.03 -7.75
N ASN A 30 -12.29 -0.38 -7.81
CA ASN A 30 -13.50 -0.84 -7.15
C ASN A 30 -13.94 -2.23 -7.63
N GLU A 31 -13.93 -2.45 -8.93
CA GLU A 31 -14.29 -3.75 -9.50
C GLU A 31 -13.25 -4.84 -9.12
N ALA A 32 -11.96 -4.48 -9.11
CA ALA A 32 -10.92 -5.40 -8.66
C ALA A 32 -11.09 -5.79 -7.19
N ILE A 33 -11.40 -4.83 -6.31
CA ILE A 33 -11.70 -5.09 -4.89
C ILE A 33 -12.89 -6.04 -4.76
N ASN A 34 -13.97 -5.79 -5.52
CA ASN A 34 -15.15 -6.63 -5.49
C ASN A 34 -14.83 -8.08 -5.86
N GLN A 35 -14.10 -8.29 -6.96
CA GLN A 35 -13.72 -9.63 -7.42
C GLN A 35 -12.76 -10.34 -6.46
N LEU A 36 -11.79 -9.61 -5.89
CA LEU A 36 -10.86 -10.19 -4.91
C LEU A 36 -11.58 -10.61 -3.62
N ALA A 37 -12.44 -9.74 -3.09
CA ALA A 37 -13.18 -10.01 -1.86
C ALA A 37 -14.12 -11.21 -2.01
N GLU A 38 -14.83 -11.28 -3.12
CA GLU A 38 -15.67 -12.43 -3.44
C GLU A 38 -14.87 -13.74 -3.56
N SER A 39 -13.76 -13.68 -4.28
CA SER A 39 -12.91 -14.85 -4.48
C SER A 39 -12.26 -15.30 -3.17
N TYR A 40 -11.84 -14.35 -2.33
CA TYR A 40 -11.31 -14.63 -1.00
C TYR A 40 -12.32 -15.36 -0.13
N LEU A 41 -13.54 -14.80 0.00
CA LEU A 41 -14.58 -15.42 0.85
C LEU A 41 -14.95 -16.81 0.37
N ASN A 42 -15.10 -17.02 -0.93
CA ASN A 42 -15.42 -18.34 -1.45
C ASN A 42 -14.33 -19.36 -1.13
N LYS A 43 -13.06 -19.01 -1.39
CA LYS A 43 -11.93 -19.91 -1.08
C LYS A 43 -11.76 -20.16 0.42
N LYS A 44 -11.97 -19.14 1.24
CA LYS A 44 -11.86 -19.28 2.70
C LYS A 44 -12.93 -20.22 3.25
N GLN A 45 -14.15 -20.16 2.71
CA GLN A 45 -15.22 -21.11 3.05
C GLN A 45 -14.88 -22.53 2.62
N GLU A 46 -14.31 -22.72 1.42
CA GLU A 46 -13.86 -24.03 0.94
C GLU A 46 -12.75 -24.60 1.83
N GLU A 47 -11.73 -23.78 2.18
CA GLU A 47 -10.59 -24.18 3.02
C GLU A 47 -11.02 -24.58 4.45
N LEU A 48 -11.99 -23.86 5.02
CA LEU A 48 -12.47 -24.12 6.39
C LEU A 48 -13.59 -25.14 6.46
N GLY A 49 -14.17 -25.54 5.33
CA GLY A 49 -15.35 -26.41 5.30
C GLY A 49 -16.58 -25.80 5.96
N GLN A 50 -16.64 -24.47 6.03
CA GLN A 50 -17.71 -23.72 6.67
C GLN A 50 -18.41 -22.81 5.65
N THR A 51 -19.71 -22.65 5.80
CA THR A 51 -20.49 -21.74 4.96
C THR A 51 -20.97 -20.57 5.80
N ILE A 52 -20.69 -19.36 5.37
CA ILE A 52 -21.20 -18.14 5.99
C ILE A 52 -22.70 -18.03 5.68
N SER A 53 -23.52 -17.72 6.69
CA SER A 53 -24.96 -17.52 6.48
C SER A 53 -25.21 -16.33 5.52
N TYR A 54 -26.31 -16.38 4.80
CA TYR A 54 -26.65 -15.34 3.83
C TYR A 54 -26.72 -13.95 4.49
N ASP A 55 -27.24 -13.84 5.69
CA ASP A 55 -27.38 -12.58 6.42
C ASP A 55 -26.03 -11.98 6.84
N GLN A 56 -25.05 -12.82 7.14
CA GLN A 56 -23.69 -12.39 7.53
C GLN A 56 -22.77 -12.16 6.33
N ARG A 57 -23.07 -12.78 5.19
CA ARG A 57 -22.20 -12.72 4.01
C ARG A 57 -21.94 -11.29 3.54
N PHE A 58 -22.95 -10.44 3.55
CA PHE A 58 -22.79 -9.04 3.12
C PHE A 58 -21.82 -8.30 4.03
N GLU A 59 -21.96 -8.43 5.33
CA GLU A 59 -21.11 -7.75 6.29
C GLU A 59 -19.66 -8.24 6.19
N GLU A 60 -19.45 -9.56 6.10
CA GLU A 60 -18.12 -10.14 5.94
C GLU A 60 -17.48 -9.73 4.61
N LEU A 61 -18.25 -9.64 3.53
CA LEU A 61 -17.76 -9.15 2.25
C LEU A 61 -17.27 -7.70 2.34
N GLN A 62 -18.01 -6.83 3.03
CA GLN A 62 -17.62 -5.44 3.21
C GLN A 62 -16.35 -5.30 4.08
N LYS A 63 -16.19 -6.12 5.13
CA LYS A 63 -14.95 -6.17 5.93
C LYS A 63 -13.75 -6.54 5.07
N VAL A 64 -13.89 -7.57 4.23
CA VAL A 64 -12.80 -8.00 3.33
C VAL A 64 -12.50 -6.93 2.28
N LYS A 65 -13.51 -6.29 1.71
CA LYS A 65 -13.32 -5.17 0.77
C LYS A 65 -12.54 -4.03 1.42
N MET A 66 -12.90 -3.64 2.64
CA MET A 66 -12.19 -2.60 3.38
C MET A 66 -10.73 -2.98 3.61
N PHE A 67 -10.46 -4.23 4.02
CA PHE A 67 -9.10 -4.73 4.21
C PHE A 67 -8.28 -4.65 2.93
N ILE A 68 -8.84 -5.07 1.79
CA ILE A 68 -8.16 -5.04 0.49
C ILE A 68 -7.92 -3.59 0.04
N ALA A 69 -8.91 -2.71 0.20
CA ALA A 69 -8.77 -1.31 -0.17
C ALA A 69 -7.68 -0.61 0.63
N ASP A 70 -7.60 -0.88 1.93
CA ASP A 70 -6.62 -0.26 2.85
C ASP A 70 -5.18 -0.73 2.61
N ARG A 71 -4.96 -1.92 2.04
CA ARG A 71 -3.62 -2.54 2.00
C ARG A 71 -3.10 -2.90 0.63
N ASN A 72 -3.98 -3.21 -0.30
CA ASN A 72 -3.60 -3.89 -1.54
C ASN A 72 -3.75 -3.03 -2.79
N VAL A 73 -4.39 -1.87 -2.68
CA VAL A 73 -4.81 -1.07 -3.83
C VAL A 73 -4.00 0.21 -3.90
N TYR A 74 -3.45 0.48 -5.07
CA TYR A 74 -2.66 1.68 -5.37
C TYR A 74 -3.16 2.29 -6.66
N GLY A 75 -3.18 3.61 -6.73
CA GLY A 75 -3.62 4.32 -7.92
C GLY A 75 -2.88 5.62 -8.14
N VAL A 76 -2.71 5.97 -9.41
CA VAL A 76 -2.13 7.24 -9.82
C VAL A 76 -3.07 7.89 -10.83
N ASP A 77 -3.32 9.17 -10.68
CA ASP A 77 -3.98 9.96 -11.73
C ASP A 77 -3.34 11.34 -11.86
N LEU A 78 -3.36 11.89 -13.05
CA LEU A 78 -2.83 13.22 -13.32
C LEU A 78 -3.75 14.32 -12.78
N ASN A 79 -5.05 14.03 -12.72
CA ASN A 79 -6.07 14.99 -12.27
C ASN A 79 -6.30 14.88 -10.76
N PRO A 80 -6.00 15.90 -9.95
CA PRO A 80 -6.19 15.87 -8.51
C PRO A 80 -7.65 15.63 -8.10
N ILE A 81 -8.61 16.14 -8.87
CA ILE A 81 -10.05 15.92 -8.60
C ILE A 81 -10.40 14.43 -8.79
N ALA A 82 -9.79 13.76 -9.77
CA ALA A 82 -9.99 12.33 -9.96
C ALA A 82 -9.47 11.53 -8.76
N VAL A 83 -8.34 11.93 -8.16
CA VAL A 83 -7.79 11.29 -6.95
C VAL A 83 -8.76 11.43 -5.77
N GLU A 84 -9.27 12.63 -5.50
CA GLU A 84 -10.28 12.87 -4.45
C GLU A 84 -11.56 12.05 -4.68
N LEU A 85 -12.04 12.01 -5.92
CA LEU A 85 -13.20 11.18 -6.28
C LEU A 85 -12.92 9.69 -6.11
N ALA A 86 -11.70 9.24 -6.39
CA ALA A 86 -11.28 7.86 -6.19
C ALA A 86 -11.29 7.47 -4.71
N GLU A 87 -10.78 8.32 -3.83
CA GLU A 87 -10.82 8.11 -2.37
C GLU A 87 -12.26 7.95 -1.87
N VAL A 88 -13.14 8.86 -2.25
CA VAL A 88 -14.57 8.79 -1.89
C VAL A 88 -15.22 7.54 -2.47
N SER A 89 -14.94 7.21 -3.71
CA SER A 89 -15.50 6.05 -4.41
C SER A 89 -15.09 4.73 -3.75
N LEU A 90 -13.81 4.58 -3.39
CA LEU A 90 -13.30 3.42 -2.66
C LEU A 90 -13.91 3.32 -1.27
N TRP A 91 -13.99 4.43 -0.55
CA TRP A 91 -14.63 4.45 0.77
C TRP A 91 -16.09 4.02 0.70
N LEU A 92 -16.88 4.57 -0.21
CA LEU A 92 -18.30 4.22 -0.38
C LEU A 92 -18.50 2.75 -0.76
N ASN A 93 -17.60 2.15 -1.55
CA ASN A 93 -17.66 0.73 -1.92
C ASN A 93 -17.33 -0.21 -0.76
N THR A 94 -16.62 0.26 0.25
CA THR A 94 -16.05 -0.59 1.31
C THR A 94 -16.64 -0.34 2.69
N ILE A 95 -17.45 0.71 2.87
CA ILE A 95 -18.02 1.09 4.16
C ILE A 95 -18.92 0.01 4.75
N TYR A 96 -18.81 -0.24 6.05
CA TYR A 96 -19.71 -1.08 6.83
C TYR A 96 -19.91 -0.52 8.24
N LYS A 97 -20.91 -1.02 8.96
CA LYS A 97 -21.23 -0.56 10.31
C LYS A 97 -20.07 -0.81 11.29
N GLY A 98 -19.57 0.24 11.90
CA GLY A 98 -18.44 0.16 12.84
C GLY A 98 -17.06 0.24 12.16
N ALA A 99 -17.00 0.42 10.83
CA ALA A 99 -15.76 0.64 10.12
C ALA A 99 -15.14 1.99 10.49
N TYR A 100 -13.81 2.04 10.50
CA TYR A 100 -13.07 3.30 10.49
C TYR A 100 -13.07 3.91 9.09
N VAL A 101 -12.79 5.20 8.99
CA VAL A 101 -12.59 5.86 7.69
C VAL A 101 -11.15 5.59 7.27
N PRO A 102 -10.91 4.87 6.15
CA PRO A 102 -9.56 4.62 5.67
C PRO A 102 -8.91 5.91 5.16
N TRP A 103 -7.60 5.97 5.25
CA TRP A 103 -6.83 7.07 4.69
C TRP A 103 -5.99 6.57 3.51
N PHE A 104 -6.35 7.02 2.31
CA PHE A 104 -5.74 6.56 1.06
C PHE A 104 -4.55 7.42 0.60
N GLY A 105 -4.14 8.44 1.34
CA GLY A 105 -3.15 9.41 0.90
C GLY A 105 -1.74 8.87 0.61
N THR A 106 -1.44 7.63 1.00
CA THR A 106 -0.19 6.93 0.60
C THR A 106 -0.38 5.96 -0.57
N GLN A 107 -1.63 5.67 -0.93
CA GLN A 107 -1.99 4.67 -1.92
C GLN A 107 -2.53 5.29 -3.21
N LEU A 108 -3.29 6.38 -3.07
CA LEU A 108 -3.84 7.12 -4.19
C LEU A 108 -3.11 8.46 -4.30
N VAL A 109 -2.41 8.67 -5.41
CA VAL A 109 -1.53 9.81 -5.55
C VAL A 109 -1.78 10.58 -6.85
N CYS A 110 -1.68 11.90 -6.77
CA CYS A 110 -1.73 12.75 -7.94
C CYS A 110 -0.33 12.83 -8.58
N GLY A 111 -0.23 12.46 -9.85
CA GLY A 111 1.05 12.50 -10.55
C GLY A 111 1.00 11.88 -11.93
N ASN A 112 2.09 12.05 -12.67
CA ASN A 112 2.25 11.44 -13.98
C ASN A 112 2.91 10.07 -13.85
N SER A 113 2.15 9.00 -14.02
CA SER A 113 2.60 7.62 -13.92
C SER A 113 3.66 7.21 -14.95
N LEU A 114 3.81 7.97 -16.05
CA LEU A 114 4.83 7.76 -17.06
C LEU A 114 6.19 8.34 -16.65
N ILE A 115 6.21 9.26 -15.69
CA ILE A 115 7.43 9.83 -15.16
C ILE A 115 7.81 9.04 -13.91
N GLY A 116 8.56 7.96 -14.12
CA GLY A 116 9.05 7.14 -13.02
C GLY A 116 10.00 7.88 -12.09
N ALA A 117 10.05 7.46 -10.84
CA ALA A 117 11.02 7.96 -9.88
C ALA A 117 12.45 7.64 -10.34
N ARG A 118 13.36 8.58 -10.19
CA ARG A 118 14.76 8.36 -10.53
C ARG A 118 15.35 7.28 -9.61
N ARG A 119 16.21 6.42 -10.15
CA ARG A 119 16.93 5.43 -9.35
C ARG A 119 18.06 6.11 -8.56
N GLN A 120 17.68 6.69 -7.45
CA GLN A 120 18.58 7.41 -6.54
C GLN A 120 18.32 6.94 -5.11
N VAL A 121 19.35 6.74 -4.34
CA VAL A 121 19.29 6.26 -2.96
C VAL A 121 20.06 7.16 -2.02
N TYR A 122 19.62 7.18 -0.78
CA TYR A 122 20.42 7.63 0.36
C TYR A 122 21.03 6.42 1.05
N SER A 123 22.30 6.47 1.40
CA SER A 123 22.93 5.42 2.20
C SER A 123 22.35 5.42 3.62
N GLN A 124 22.27 4.23 4.22
CA GLN A 124 21.80 4.06 5.59
C GLN A 124 22.55 4.99 6.57
N PHE A 125 23.86 5.12 6.41
CA PHE A 125 24.66 6.02 7.24
C PHE A 125 24.17 7.49 7.19
N ARG A 126 23.80 7.99 5.99
CA ARG A 126 23.29 9.37 5.87
C ARG A 126 21.93 9.54 6.53
N LEU A 127 21.09 8.50 6.53
CA LEU A 127 19.79 8.52 7.20
C LEU A 127 19.94 8.50 8.72
N GLU A 128 20.89 7.72 9.23
CA GLU A 128 21.19 7.61 10.66
C GLU A 128 21.79 8.89 11.24
N VAL A 129 22.66 9.56 10.48
CA VAL A 129 23.24 10.86 10.87
C VAL A 129 22.20 11.98 10.90
N GLY A 130 21.08 11.80 10.20
CA GLY A 130 20.02 12.80 10.04
C GLY A 130 20.37 13.85 8.98
N LYS A 131 19.42 14.77 8.73
CA LYS A 131 19.57 15.84 7.72
C LYS A 131 19.95 15.33 6.33
N TRP A 132 19.50 14.12 5.98
CA TRP A 132 19.74 13.49 4.69
C TRP A 132 19.31 14.38 3.50
N TRP A 133 18.31 15.24 3.70
CA TRP A 133 17.77 16.19 2.70
C TRP A 133 18.73 17.33 2.32
N GLU A 134 19.76 17.61 3.14
CA GLU A 134 20.79 18.62 2.82
C GLU A 134 21.77 18.10 1.75
N ASN A 135 21.71 16.82 1.42
CA ASN A 135 22.61 16.18 0.46
C ASN A 135 21.83 15.59 -0.72
N ALA A 136 22.41 15.64 -1.91
CA ALA A 136 21.83 14.98 -3.06
C ALA A 136 21.89 13.44 -2.92
N PRO A 137 20.83 12.70 -3.33
CA PRO A 137 20.86 11.24 -3.35
C PRO A 137 21.84 10.73 -4.41
N THR A 138 22.42 9.57 -4.17
CA THR A 138 23.36 8.92 -5.08
C THR A 138 22.60 8.19 -6.18
N ARG A 139 22.93 8.41 -7.44
CA ARG A 139 22.32 7.72 -8.58
C ARG A 139 22.81 6.27 -8.66
N ILE A 140 21.89 5.33 -8.79
CA ILE A 140 22.20 3.93 -9.10
C ILE A 140 22.18 3.76 -10.62
N MET A 141 23.25 3.24 -11.20
CA MET A 141 23.31 2.95 -12.63
C MET A 141 22.57 1.63 -12.94
N PRO A 142 21.92 1.52 -14.13
CA PRO A 142 21.35 0.26 -14.56
C PRO A 142 22.43 -0.82 -14.63
N GLY A 143 22.23 -1.94 -13.93
CA GLY A 143 23.19 -3.05 -13.85
C GLY A 143 24.04 -3.09 -12.58
N GLU A 144 24.01 -2.07 -11.72
CA GLU A 144 24.70 -2.07 -10.43
C GLU A 144 23.99 -2.85 -9.31
N THR A 145 22.94 -3.55 -9.60
CA THR A 145 22.48 -4.66 -8.76
C THR A 145 23.48 -5.81 -8.91
N ARG A 146 24.70 -5.63 -8.41
CA ARG A 146 25.75 -6.63 -8.46
C ARG A 146 25.41 -7.76 -7.50
N THR A 147 24.93 -8.85 -8.08
CA THR A 147 25.05 -10.19 -7.53
C THR A 147 26.53 -10.57 -7.53
N ARG A 148 27.23 -10.28 -6.47
CA ARG A 148 28.58 -10.82 -6.28
C ARG A 148 28.42 -12.18 -5.64
N LYS A 149 28.61 -13.26 -6.45
CA LYS A 149 28.70 -14.67 -6.00
C LYS A 149 27.83 -15.01 -4.76
N GLY A 150 26.53 -15.26 -4.96
CA GLY A 150 25.70 -15.95 -3.97
C GLY A 150 25.26 -15.15 -2.73
N GLN A 151 25.62 -13.89 -2.61
CA GLN A 151 25.07 -12.97 -1.63
C GLN A 151 24.33 -11.85 -2.36
N HIS A 152 23.04 -11.71 -2.11
CA HIS A 152 22.30 -10.51 -2.43
C HIS A 152 22.86 -9.36 -1.59
N GLU A 153 23.86 -8.64 -2.10
CA GLU A 153 24.13 -7.31 -1.61
C GLU A 153 22.95 -6.44 -2.04
N THR A 154 21.93 -6.43 -1.21
CA THR A 154 20.96 -5.35 -1.22
C THR A 154 21.77 -4.05 -1.19
N THR A 155 21.60 -3.21 -2.19
CA THR A 155 22.11 -1.84 -2.16
C THR A 155 21.74 -1.28 -0.80
N LYS A 156 22.71 -1.05 0.08
CA LYS A 156 22.51 -0.56 1.45
C LYS A 156 22.07 0.91 1.39
N GLY A 157 20.89 1.15 0.85
CA GLY A 157 20.33 2.48 0.71
C GLY A 157 18.84 2.45 0.49
N ILE A 158 18.18 3.48 0.94
CA ILE A 158 16.74 3.68 0.77
C ILE A 158 16.52 4.58 -0.44
N TYR A 159 15.62 4.19 -1.32
CA TYR A 159 15.25 5.03 -2.46
C TYR A 159 14.72 6.37 -1.99
N HIS A 160 15.17 7.47 -2.63
CA HIS A 160 14.79 8.82 -2.25
C HIS A 160 13.27 9.07 -2.23
N PHE A 161 12.51 8.37 -3.08
CA PHE A 161 11.06 8.49 -3.15
C PHE A 161 10.30 7.71 -2.04
N LEU A 162 11.00 6.88 -1.27
CA LEU A 162 10.44 6.22 -0.08
C LEU A 162 10.62 7.06 1.19
N LEU A 163 11.40 8.13 1.10
CA LEU A 163 11.59 9.05 2.21
C LEU A 163 10.53 10.14 2.13
N GLY A 164 9.92 10.46 3.26
CA GLY A 164 8.94 11.53 3.34
C GLY A 164 9.54 12.90 2.99
N ASP A 165 8.67 13.89 2.85
CA ASP A 165 9.09 15.27 2.70
C ASP A 165 10.03 15.68 3.85
N PRO A 166 11.06 16.51 3.61
CA PRO A 166 11.95 17.00 4.68
C PRO A 166 11.22 17.66 5.85
N GLY A 167 10.09 18.33 5.60
CA GLY A 167 9.22 18.85 6.65
C GLY A 167 8.58 17.75 7.49
N MET A 168 8.18 16.65 6.86
CA MET A 168 7.67 15.45 7.54
C MET A 168 8.78 14.68 8.26
N ALA A 169 9.99 14.65 7.73
CA ALA A 169 11.14 14.05 8.43
C ALA A 169 11.42 14.76 9.76
N ASN A 170 11.28 16.09 9.79
CA ASN A 170 11.41 16.88 11.01
C ASN A 170 10.27 16.62 12.00
N TYR A 171 9.06 16.38 11.52
CA TYR A 171 7.91 15.97 12.33
C TYR A 171 8.11 14.55 12.88
N THR A 172 8.56 13.64 12.07
CA THR A 172 8.87 12.26 12.45
C THR A 172 9.97 12.22 13.52
N ASP A 173 11.03 13.01 13.36
CA ASP A 173 12.13 13.07 14.34
C ASP A 173 11.67 13.63 15.71
N LYS A 174 10.72 14.57 15.71
CA LYS A 174 10.19 15.17 16.95
C LYS A 174 9.06 14.36 17.58
N VAL A 175 8.21 13.73 16.79
CA VAL A 175 6.99 13.04 17.26
C VAL A 175 7.21 11.55 17.43
N ILE A 176 7.92 10.89 16.51
CA ILE A 176 8.14 9.43 16.59
C ILE A 176 9.22 9.09 17.62
N LYS A 177 10.24 9.92 17.81
CA LYS A 177 11.16 9.75 18.96
C LYS A 177 10.46 9.92 20.32
N GLY A 178 9.34 10.66 20.37
CA GLY A 178 8.46 10.72 21.53
C GLY A 178 7.54 9.50 21.67
N LEU A 179 7.41 8.69 20.62
CA LEU A 179 6.60 7.47 20.57
C LEU A 179 7.47 6.20 20.56
N GLU A 180 8.69 6.26 21.10
CA GLU A 180 9.49 5.06 21.29
C GLU A 180 8.72 4.00 22.10
N PRO A 181 8.88 2.70 21.78
CA PRO A 181 8.12 1.62 22.44
C PRO A 181 8.19 1.64 23.96
N ASP A 182 9.24 2.22 24.56
CA ASP A 182 9.38 2.38 26.00
C ASP A 182 8.44 3.44 26.60
N ASN A 183 7.92 4.36 25.79
CA ASN A 183 6.93 5.37 26.19
C ASN A 183 5.48 4.93 25.97
N ILE A 184 5.25 3.83 25.23
CA ILE A 184 3.90 3.28 24.95
C ILE A 184 3.41 2.33 26.05
N LYS A 185 4.17 2.14 27.13
CA LYS A 185 3.81 1.26 28.26
C LYS A 185 2.61 1.73 29.11
N THR A 186 1.92 2.78 28.70
CA THR A 186 0.78 3.34 29.45
C THR A 186 -0.57 3.28 28.73
N ILE A 187 -0.71 2.46 27.70
CA ILE A 187 -2.02 2.15 27.13
C ILE A 187 -2.28 0.65 27.37
N ASN A 188 -2.71 0.34 28.58
CA ASN A 188 -3.50 -0.85 28.91
C ASN A 188 -4.96 -0.48 28.91
#